data_eeab673e8fad94fa54cc0888e60fa124
#
_entry.id   eeab673e8fad94fa54cc0888e60fa124
#
_cell.length_a   1.000
_cell.length_b   1.000
_cell.length_c   1.000
_cell.angle_alpha   90.00
_cell.angle_beta   90.00
_cell.angle_gamma   90.00
#
_symmetry.space_group_name_H-M   'P 1'
#
loop_
_entity.id
_entity.type
_entity.pdbx_description
1 polymer ?
#
loop_
_entity_poly.entity_id
_entity_poly.type
_entity_poly.pdbx_seq_one_letter_code
_entity_poly.pdbx_strand_id
1 'polypeptide(L)'
;DLQTLSKKELLKERQKIGMIFQSFNLLQQRTSLENIRFPLEISGMEKSKATARAREMLELVGLPEKEKAYPSELSGGQQQRVAIARALASDPDVLLCDEATSALDPATTKSILDLLKSINETLGVTIVIITHEMSVVQAICHRVAVIDTSIAEVGEVEKVFRRPTSRIARELIFPKGELLERLQGNNYLRVVFDGTAANEPIIANMTLACQTPVSILSADSRNIDGIAYGQMIIQIPEDEQDKEKIISYLISRGVTVEEVTEDTAQNGLSKEGVK
;
A
#
# COMPACT_ATOMS: atom_id res chain seq x y z
N ASP A 1 -0.19 1.59 26.15
CA ASP A 1 0.89 0.64 25.88
C ASP A 1 0.48 -0.76 26.35
N LEU A 2 0.39 -1.73 25.41
CA LEU A 2 -0.04 -3.10 25.74
C LEU A 2 0.94 -3.86 26.63
N GLN A 3 2.20 -3.45 26.66
CA GLN A 3 3.25 -4.10 27.45
C GLN A 3 3.13 -3.79 28.95
N THR A 4 2.44 -2.70 29.30
CA THR A 4 2.27 -2.27 30.70
C THR A 4 1.00 -2.83 31.36
N LEU A 5 0.15 -3.49 30.57
CA LEU A 5 -1.12 -4.03 31.02
C LEU A 5 -0.98 -5.33 31.80
N SER A 6 -1.80 -5.51 32.83
CA SER A 6 -1.96 -6.81 33.47
C SER A 6 -2.60 -7.82 32.51
N LYS A 7 -2.43 -9.12 32.77
CA LYS A 7 -3.00 -10.19 31.93
C LYS A 7 -4.52 -10.05 31.72
N LYS A 8 -5.25 -9.60 32.76
CA LYS A 8 -6.70 -9.38 32.70
C LYS A 8 -7.08 -8.19 31.82
N GLU A 9 -6.34 -7.09 31.93
CA GLU A 9 -6.53 -5.89 31.09
C GLU A 9 -6.16 -6.19 29.63
N LEU A 10 -5.06 -6.90 29.40
CA LEU A 10 -4.66 -7.29 28.05
C LEU A 10 -5.72 -8.15 27.35
N LEU A 11 -6.38 -9.07 28.06
CA LEU A 11 -7.50 -9.85 27.51
C LEU A 11 -8.69 -8.98 27.14
N LYS A 12 -9.00 -7.93 27.93
CA LYS A 12 -10.05 -6.97 27.60
C LYS A 12 -9.70 -6.14 26.36
N GLU A 13 -8.47 -5.64 26.29
CA GLU A 13 -8.04 -4.83 25.14
C GLU A 13 -7.99 -5.65 23.85
N ARG A 14 -7.62 -6.93 23.92
CA ARG A 14 -7.64 -7.84 22.77
C ARG A 14 -9.06 -8.06 22.19
N GLN A 15 -10.10 -7.94 23.00
CA GLN A 15 -11.50 -8.04 22.51
C GLN A 15 -11.88 -6.85 21.62
N LYS A 16 -11.19 -5.71 21.76
CA LYS A 16 -11.38 -4.53 20.94
C LYS A 16 -10.57 -4.54 19.65
N ILE A 17 -9.82 -5.60 19.41
CA ILE A 17 -8.97 -5.74 18.22
C ILE A 17 -9.50 -6.91 17.39
N GLY A 18 -10.03 -6.61 16.23
CA GLY A 18 -10.34 -7.60 15.20
C GLY A 18 -9.11 -7.95 14.39
N MET A 19 -9.01 -9.19 13.91
CA MET A 19 -7.89 -9.62 13.07
C MET A 19 -8.38 -10.38 11.83
N ILE A 20 -7.86 -9.98 10.67
CA ILE A 20 -8.04 -10.62 9.38
C ILE A 20 -6.69 -11.21 8.99
N PHE A 21 -6.67 -12.52 8.73
CA PHE A 21 -5.46 -13.26 8.40
C PHE A 21 -5.33 -13.44 6.89
N GLN A 22 -4.14 -13.61 6.40
CA GLN A 22 -3.80 -13.89 5.01
C GLN A 22 -4.59 -15.06 4.40
N SER A 23 -4.76 -16.15 5.14
CA SER A 23 -5.41 -17.40 4.70
C SER A 23 -6.90 -17.48 5.09
N PHE A 24 -7.57 -16.34 5.34
CA PHE A 24 -8.97 -16.23 5.80
C PHE A 24 -9.26 -16.91 7.14
N ASN A 25 -8.65 -18.03 7.44
CA ASN A 25 -8.79 -18.84 8.66
C ASN A 25 -10.24 -19.10 9.07
N LEU A 26 -11.10 -19.40 8.09
CA LEU A 26 -12.47 -19.79 8.35
C LEU A 26 -12.54 -21.22 8.89
N LEU A 27 -13.47 -21.44 9.81
CA LEU A 27 -13.77 -22.76 10.34
C LEU A 27 -14.50 -23.56 9.26
N GLN A 28 -13.82 -24.55 8.66
CA GLN A 28 -14.30 -25.28 7.49
C GLN A 28 -15.58 -26.08 7.73
N GLN A 29 -15.82 -26.49 8.98
CA GLN A 29 -17.00 -27.26 9.41
C GLN A 29 -18.16 -26.39 9.87
N ARG A 30 -18.07 -25.07 9.70
CA ARG A 30 -19.08 -24.09 10.07
C ARG A 30 -19.53 -23.28 8.85
N THR A 31 -20.81 -22.94 8.80
CA THR A 31 -21.35 -22.04 7.78
C THR A 31 -20.79 -20.62 7.94
N SER A 32 -21.05 -19.74 6.97
CA SER A 32 -20.69 -18.32 7.03
C SER A 32 -21.26 -17.65 8.27
N LEU A 33 -22.54 -17.84 8.55
CA LEU A 33 -23.21 -17.33 9.75
C LEU A 33 -22.54 -17.82 11.03
N GLU A 34 -22.21 -19.10 11.11
CA GLU A 34 -21.60 -19.71 12.28
C GLU A 34 -20.15 -19.26 12.47
N ASN A 35 -19.41 -19.01 11.38
CA ASN A 35 -18.09 -18.43 11.44
C ASN A 35 -18.12 -17.01 12.05
N ILE A 36 -19.06 -16.19 11.62
CA ILE A 36 -19.21 -14.81 12.12
C ILE A 36 -19.73 -14.81 13.57
N ARG A 37 -20.61 -15.73 13.92
CA ARG A 37 -21.15 -15.86 15.27
C ARG A 37 -20.13 -16.37 16.28
N PHE A 38 -19.12 -17.11 15.84
CA PHE A 38 -18.15 -17.80 16.72
C PHE A 38 -17.47 -16.88 17.75
N PRO A 39 -16.91 -15.72 17.41
CA PRO A 39 -16.31 -14.82 18.41
C PRO A 39 -17.34 -14.31 19.42
N LEU A 40 -18.58 -14.12 19.04
CA LEU A 40 -19.66 -13.67 19.90
C LEU A 40 -20.09 -14.77 20.89
N GLU A 41 -20.08 -16.03 20.44
CA GLU A 41 -20.31 -17.20 21.31
C GLU A 41 -19.25 -17.32 22.40
N ILE A 42 -17.97 -17.13 22.02
CA ILE A 42 -16.83 -17.17 22.97
C ILE A 42 -16.93 -16.04 24.00
N SER A 43 -17.41 -14.86 23.59
CA SER A 43 -17.61 -13.72 24.51
C SER A 43 -18.81 -13.91 25.46
N GLY A 44 -19.57 -15.00 25.31
CA GLY A 44 -20.77 -15.30 26.15
C GLY A 44 -22.04 -14.57 25.70
N MET A 45 -22.09 -14.03 24.50
CA MET A 45 -23.30 -13.39 23.96
C MET A 45 -24.41 -14.42 23.78
N GLU A 46 -25.63 -14.03 24.13
CA GLU A 46 -26.83 -14.88 23.91
C GLU A 46 -26.97 -15.23 22.42
N LYS A 47 -27.29 -16.52 22.15
CA LYS A 47 -27.32 -17.07 20.79
C LYS A 47 -28.24 -16.30 19.83
N SER A 48 -29.38 -15.81 20.29
CA SER A 48 -30.31 -15.02 19.46
C SER A 48 -29.68 -13.69 19.02
N LYS A 49 -29.06 -12.97 19.96
CA LYS A 49 -28.37 -11.72 19.72
C LYS A 49 -27.14 -11.91 18.83
N ALA A 50 -26.35 -12.95 19.10
CA ALA A 50 -25.20 -13.30 18.27
C ALA A 50 -25.58 -13.64 16.84
N THR A 51 -26.72 -14.32 16.64
CA THR A 51 -27.26 -14.64 15.32
C THR A 51 -27.75 -13.39 14.58
N ALA A 52 -28.46 -12.49 15.27
CA ALA A 52 -28.89 -11.23 14.68
C ALA A 52 -27.67 -10.38 14.24
N ARG A 53 -26.68 -10.24 15.12
CA ARG A 53 -25.45 -9.51 14.81
C ARG A 53 -24.67 -10.12 13.65
N ALA A 54 -24.59 -11.45 13.58
CA ALA A 54 -23.91 -12.12 12.48
C ALA A 54 -24.60 -11.89 11.13
N ARG A 55 -25.95 -11.78 11.08
CA ARG A 55 -26.70 -11.41 9.88
C ARG A 55 -26.44 -9.96 9.46
N GLU A 56 -26.45 -9.03 10.40
CA GLU A 56 -26.06 -7.64 10.12
C GLU A 56 -24.66 -7.56 9.48
N MET A 57 -23.71 -8.33 9.96
CA MET A 57 -22.36 -8.37 9.40
C MET A 57 -22.33 -9.01 8.00
N LEU A 58 -23.17 -10.02 7.72
CA LEU A 58 -23.31 -10.57 6.36
C LEU A 58 -23.91 -9.54 5.40
N GLU A 59 -24.90 -8.78 5.83
CA GLU A 59 -25.45 -7.67 5.03
C GLU A 59 -24.41 -6.59 4.77
N LEU A 60 -23.65 -6.19 5.79
CA LEU A 60 -22.59 -5.18 5.69
C LEU A 60 -21.54 -5.55 4.62
N VAL A 61 -21.16 -6.84 4.55
CA VAL A 61 -20.19 -7.31 3.55
C VAL A 61 -20.81 -7.74 2.22
N GLY A 62 -22.12 -7.58 2.05
CA GLY A 62 -22.86 -7.86 0.83
C GLY A 62 -23.02 -9.35 0.51
N LEU A 63 -23.21 -10.20 1.54
CA LEU A 63 -23.36 -11.66 1.42
C LEU A 63 -24.56 -12.22 2.22
N PRO A 64 -25.72 -11.56 2.29
CA PRO A 64 -26.85 -12.05 3.10
C PRO A 64 -27.34 -13.43 2.64
N GLU A 65 -27.28 -13.72 1.33
CA GLU A 65 -27.71 -14.99 0.74
C GLU A 65 -26.76 -16.17 1.04
N LYS A 66 -25.55 -15.90 1.54
CA LYS A 66 -24.52 -16.90 1.86
C LYS A 66 -24.52 -17.36 3.33
N GLU A 67 -25.54 -17.02 4.09
CA GLU A 67 -25.65 -17.35 5.53
C GLU A 67 -25.39 -18.84 5.81
N LYS A 68 -25.88 -19.74 4.95
CA LYS A 68 -25.79 -21.21 5.12
C LYS A 68 -24.64 -21.86 4.35
N ALA A 69 -23.90 -21.09 3.54
CA ALA A 69 -22.78 -21.60 2.75
C ALA A 69 -21.57 -21.94 3.64
N TYR A 70 -20.93 -23.05 3.35
CA TYR A 70 -19.65 -23.45 3.96
C TYR A 70 -18.50 -22.77 3.22
N PRO A 71 -17.32 -22.61 3.85
CA PRO A 71 -16.16 -22.00 3.21
C PRO A 71 -15.77 -22.63 1.86
N SER A 72 -15.93 -23.93 1.70
CA SER A 72 -15.68 -24.65 0.45
C SER A 72 -16.62 -24.29 -0.71
N GLU A 73 -17.75 -23.66 -0.40
CA GLU A 73 -18.76 -23.23 -1.39
C GLU A 73 -18.63 -21.74 -1.75
N LEU A 74 -17.60 -21.06 -1.20
CA LEU A 74 -17.34 -19.63 -1.37
C LEU A 74 -16.11 -19.40 -2.25
N SER A 75 -16.18 -18.39 -3.12
CA SER A 75 -14.96 -17.89 -3.78
C SER A 75 -13.99 -17.26 -2.77
N GLY A 76 -12.71 -17.10 -3.13
CA GLY A 76 -11.71 -16.48 -2.27
C GLY A 76 -12.14 -15.10 -1.76
N GLY A 77 -12.69 -14.24 -2.64
CA GLY A 77 -13.22 -12.94 -2.25
C GLY A 77 -14.42 -13.03 -1.31
N GLN A 78 -15.29 -14.01 -1.48
CA GLN A 78 -16.41 -14.26 -0.56
C GLN A 78 -15.90 -14.77 0.80
N GLN A 79 -14.92 -15.65 0.82
CA GLN A 79 -14.28 -16.10 2.07
C GLN A 79 -13.66 -14.93 2.81
N GLN A 80 -12.98 -14.02 2.10
CA GLN A 80 -12.41 -12.81 2.68
C GLN A 80 -13.49 -11.89 3.27
N ARG A 81 -14.59 -11.69 2.58
CA ARG A 81 -15.74 -10.91 3.10
C ARG A 81 -16.31 -11.52 4.38
N VAL A 82 -16.44 -12.85 4.44
CA VAL A 82 -16.88 -13.55 5.67
C VAL A 82 -15.84 -13.38 6.80
N ALA A 83 -14.54 -13.43 6.50
CA ALA A 83 -13.48 -13.18 7.48
C ALA A 83 -13.51 -11.74 8.02
N ILE A 84 -13.75 -10.75 7.16
CA ILE A 84 -13.97 -9.35 7.55
C ILE A 84 -15.21 -9.24 8.47
N ALA A 85 -16.33 -9.80 8.07
CA ALA A 85 -17.57 -9.80 8.85
C ALA A 85 -17.37 -10.44 10.24
N ARG A 86 -16.62 -11.55 10.31
CA ARG A 86 -16.26 -12.22 11.57
C ARG A 86 -15.41 -11.32 12.47
N ALA A 87 -14.42 -10.62 11.90
CA ALA A 87 -13.54 -9.73 12.65
C ALA A 87 -14.29 -8.50 13.21
N LEU A 88 -15.32 -8.02 12.47
CA LEU A 88 -16.16 -6.88 12.87
C LEU A 88 -17.29 -7.26 13.84
N ALA A 89 -17.62 -8.53 13.97
CA ALA A 89 -18.78 -8.97 14.75
C ALA A 89 -18.72 -8.52 16.23
N SER A 90 -17.51 -8.49 16.81
CA SER A 90 -17.28 -8.06 18.20
C SER A 90 -17.22 -6.56 18.40
N ASP A 91 -17.50 -5.75 17.38
CA ASP A 91 -17.46 -4.29 17.43
C ASP A 91 -16.09 -3.74 17.87
N PRO A 92 -15.01 -4.07 17.12
CA PRO A 92 -13.64 -3.70 17.51
C PRO A 92 -13.35 -2.21 17.27
N ASP A 93 -12.49 -1.63 18.12
CA ASP A 93 -11.94 -0.27 17.91
C ASP A 93 -10.87 -0.27 16.80
N VAL A 94 -10.17 -1.40 16.63
CA VAL A 94 -9.06 -1.58 15.67
C VAL A 94 -9.23 -2.88 14.89
N LEU A 95 -9.02 -2.81 13.58
CA LEU A 95 -9.00 -3.96 12.68
C LEU A 95 -7.57 -4.13 12.11
N LEU A 96 -6.93 -5.24 12.44
CA LEU A 96 -5.62 -5.62 11.90
C LEU A 96 -5.82 -6.50 10.67
N CYS A 97 -5.24 -6.12 9.55
CA CYS A 97 -5.30 -6.84 8.28
C CYS A 97 -3.89 -7.32 7.93
N ASP A 98 -3.64 -8.61 8.06
CA ASP A 98 -2.35 -9.22 7.75
C ASP A 98 -2.42 -9.82 6.34
N GLU A 99 -1.78 -9.14 5.38
CA GLU A 99 -1.77 -9.49 3.95
C GLU A 99 -3.16 -9.89 3.38
N ALA A 100 -4.18 -9.17 3.78
CA ALA A 100 -5.58 -9.52 3.56
C ALA A 100 -6.01 -9.64 2.07
N THR A 101 -5.16 -9.27 1.13
CA THR A 101 -5.44 -9.28 -0.31
C THR A 101 -4.45 -10.08 -1.14
N SER A 102 -3.37 -10.59 -0.56
CA SER A 102 -2.27 -11.24 -1.28
C SER A 102 -2.66 -12.53 -2.05
N ALA A 103 -3.74 -13.20 -1.65
CA ALA A 103 -4.24 -14.42 -2.28
C ALA A 103 -5.38 -14.16 -3.29
N LEU A 104 -5.68 -12.90 -3.62
CA LEU A 104 -6.81 -12.49 -4.44
C LEU A 104 -6.36 -11.94 -5.80
N ASP A 105 -7.21 -12.07 -6.81
CA ASP A 105 -7.00 -11.40 -8.10
C ASP A 105 -7.17 -9.88 -7.98
N PRO A 106 -6.62 -9.07 -8.90
CA PRO A 106 -6.63 -7.61 -8.79
C PRO A 106 -8.03 -6.98 -8.71
N ALA A 107 -9.03 -7.54 -9.38
CA ALA A 107 -10.40 -7.00 -9.35
C ALA A 107 -11.05 -7.27 -7.99
N THR A 108 -10.86 -8.46 -7.45
CA THR A 108 -11.32 -8.85 -6.11
C THR A 108 -10.59 -8.04 -5.04
N THR A 109 -9.27 -7.85 -5.16
CA THR A 109 -8.47 -6.99 -4.27
C THR A 109 -9.06 -5.59 -4.18
N LYS A 110 -9.30 -4.94 -5.33
CA LYS A 110 -9.93 -3.61 -5.36
C LYS A 110 -11.27 -3.61 -4.61
N SER A 111 -12.12 -4.59 -4.88
CA SER A 111 -13.44 -4.71 -4.23
C SER A 111 -13.35 -4.88 -2.70
N ILE A 112 -12.32 -5.58 -2.19
CA ILE A 112 -12.07 -5.71 -0.75
C ILE A 112 -11.53 -4.41 -0.15
N LEU A 113 -10.64 -3.70 -0.85
CA LEU A 113 -10.13 -2.40 -0.39
C LEU A 113 -11.24 -1.35 -0.33
N ASP A 114 -12.12 -1.29 -1.34
CA ASP A 114 -13.29 -0.41 -1.35
C ASP A 114 -14.24 -0.72 -0.17
N LEU A 115 -14.45 -2.00 0.14
CA LEU A 115 -15.22 -2.44 1.30
C LEU A 115 -14.58 -1.99 2.61
N LEU A 116 -13.26 -2.18 2.80
CA LEU A 116 -12.54 -1.75 4.00
C LEU A 116 -12.59 -0.23 4.17
N LYS A 117 -12.47 0.53 3.09
CA LYS A 117 -12.62 1.99 3.11
C LYS A 117 -14.02 2.41 3.57
N SER A 118 -15.06 1.81 2.99
CA SER A 118 -16.44 2.05 3.41
C SER A 118 -16.67 1.72 4.89
N ILE A 119 -16.11 0.61 5.39
CA ILE A 119 -16.17 0.21 6.80
C ILE A 119 -15.50 1.26 7.70
N ASN A 120 -14.31 1.74 7.34
CA ASN A 120 -13.62 2.79 8.08
C ASN A 120 -14.45 4.07 8.15
N GLU A 121 -15.03 4.51 7.01
CA GLU A 121 -15.84 5.73 6.92
C GLU A 121 -17.16 5.63 7.69
N THR A 122 -17.82 4.45 7.65
CA THR A 122 -19.16 4.28 8.24
C THR A 122 -19.13 3.89 9.72
N LEU A 123 -18.19 3.04 10.12
CA LEU A 123 -18.08 2.53 11.49
C LEU A 123 -17.02 3.25 12.32
N GLY A 124 -16.16 4.07 11.72
CA GLY A 124 -15.08 4.78 12.41
C GLY A 124 -13.98 3.87 12.98
N VAL A 125 -13.96 2.58 12.59
CA VAL A 125 -12.95 1.63 13.06
C VAL A 125 -11.57 1.97 12.49
N THR A 126 -10.54 1.96 13.31
CA THR A 126 -9.16 2.15 12.84
C THR A 126 -8.68 0.90 12.13
N ILE A 127 -8.24 1.02 10.86
CA ILE A 127 -7.74 -0.12 10.09
C ILE A 127 -6.23 -0.03 9.99
N VAL A 128 -5.53 -1.08 10.39
CA VAL A 128 -4.08 -1.25 10.26
C VAL A 128 -3.82 -2.38 9.27
N ILE A 129 -3.18 -2.06 8.14
CA ILE A 129 -2.89 -3.02 7.07
C ILE A 129 -1.39 -3.33 7.08
N ILE A 130 -1.05 -4.61 7.14
CA ILE A 130 0.30 -5.12 6.95
C ILE A 130 0.37 -5.64 5.53
N THR A 131 1.26 -5.08 4.72
CA THR A 131 1.42 -5.45 3.32
C THR A 131 2.79 -5.07 2.80
N HIS A 132 3.28 -5.79 1.80
CA HIS A 132 4.43 -5.41 0.98
C HIS A 132 3.99 -4.81 -0.37
N GLU A 133 2.68 -4.72 -0.64
CA GLU A 133 2.13 -4.15 -1.87
C GLU A 133 1.94 -2.64 -1.74
N MET A 134 2.81 -1.85 -2.36
CA MET A 134 2.73 -0.39 -2.31
C MET A 134 1.45 0.17 -2.95
N SER A 135 0.87 -0.54 -3.91
CA SER A 135 -0.44 -0.23 -4.51
C SER A 135 -1.58 -0.25 -3.49
N VAL A 136 -1.57 -1.20 -2.56
CA VAL A 136 -2.55 -1.28 -1.46
C VAL A 136 -2.40 -0.09 -0.52
N VAL A 137 -1.14 0.24 -0.13
CA VAL A 137 -0.87 1.40 0.73
C VAL A 137 -1.41 2.68 0.11
N GLN A 138 -1.15 2.89 -1.17
CA GLN A 138 -1.62 4.09 -1.90
C GLN A 138 -3.15 4.15 -2.05
N ALA A 139 -3.81 2.99 -2.20
CA ALA A 139 -5.25 2.94 -2.48
C ALA A 139 -6.13 3.29 -1.26
N ILE A 140 -5.67 2.99 -0.04
CA ILE A 140 -6.54 3.05 1.14
C ILE A 140 -5.90 3.70 2.37
N CYS A 141 -4.56 3.75 2.49
CA CYS A 141 -3.90 4.22 3.70
C CYS A 141 -3.68 5.73 3.70
N HIS A 142 -3.93 6.37 4.84
CA HIS A 142 -3.60 7.79 5.07
C HIS A 142 -2.19 7.96 5.63
N ARG A 143 -1.73 7.00 6.42
CA ARG A 143 -0.40 6.98 7.04
C ARG A 143 0.27 5.65 6.79
N VAL A 144 1.60 5.67 6.74
CA VAL A 144 2.44 4.49 6.56
C VAL A 144 3.55 4.47 7.60
N ALA A 145 3.85 3.27 8.08
CA ALA A 145 5.05 2.97 8.84
C ALA A 145 5.87 1.94 8.05
N VAL A 146 7.07 2.31 7.67
CA VAL A 146 8.02 1.40 7.00
C VAL A 146 8.84 0.70 8.06
N ILE A 147 8.83 -0.63 8.03
CA ILE A 147 9.48 -1.48 9.03
C ILE A 147 10.54 -2.32 8.35
N ASP A 148 11.72 -2.35 8.96
CA ASP A 148 12.80 -3.29 8.69
C ASP A 148 13.04 -4.12 9.98
N THR A 149 14.17 -4.02 10.62
CA THR A 149 14.40 -4.56 11.98
C THR A 149 13.74 -3.71 13.07
N SER A 150 13.47 -2.46 12.76
CA SER A 150 12.74 -1.48 13.57
C SER A 150 11.92 -0.57 12.65
N ILE A 151 11.21 0.39 13.25
CA ILE A 151 10.50 1.41 12.45
C ILE A 151 11.54 2.31 11.80
N ALA A 152 11.65 2.24 10.47
CA ALA A 152 12.59 3.01 9.66
C ALA A 152 12.06 4.39 9.30
N GLU A 153 10.74 4.50 9.05
CA GLU A 153 10.09 5.76 8.67
C GLU A 153 8.60 5.70 8.99
N VAL A 154 8.02 6.83 9.43
CA VAL A 154 6.57 6.96 9.67
C VAL A 154 6.12 8.32 9.15
N GLY A 155 5.01 8.34 8.41
CA GLY A 155 4.46 9.60 7.90
C GLY A 155 3.11 9.43 7.22
N GLU A 156 2.62 10.53 6.66
CA GLU A 156 1.51 10.51 5.70
C GLU A 156 1.97 9.83 4.42
N VAL A 157 1.11 9.02 3.82
CA VAL A 157 1.43 8.26 2.60
C VAL A 157 1.96 9.19 1.51
N GLU A 158 1.28 10.32 1.26
CA GLU A 158 1.71 11.29 0.27
C GLU A 158 3.15 11.79 0.51
N LYS A 159 3.50 12.15 1.75
CA LYS A 159 4.82 12.68 2.09
C LYS A 159 5.91 11.63 1.97
N VAL A 160 5.65 10.41 2.48
CA VAL A 160 6.63 9.31 2.45
C VAL A 160 6.86 8.84 1.02
N PHE A 161 5.80 8.75 0.20
CA PHE A 161 5.92 8.34 -1.19
C PHE A 161 6.59 9.40 -2.07
N ARG A 162 6.39 10.69 -1.75
CA ARG A 162 7.00 11.80 -2.48
C ARG A 162 8.49 11.94 -2.15
N ARG A 163 8.87 11.84 -0.87
CA ARG A 163 10.23 12.02 -0.38
C ARG A 163 10.57 10.99 0.70
N PRO A 164 10.76 9.74 0.34
CA PRO A 164 11.17 8.72 1.30
C PRO A 164 12.55 9.06 1.86
N THR A 165 12.65 9.13 3.19
CA THR A 165 13.89 9.51 3.89
C THR A 165 14.75 8.30 4.20
N SER A 166 14.12 7.16 4.50
CA SER A 166 14.84 5.92 4.79
C SER A 166 15.23 5.17 3.50
N ARG A 167 16.35 4.43 3.56
CA ARG A 167 16.80 3.59 2.45
C ARG A 167 15.73 2.55 2.08
N ILE A 168 15.18 1.86 3.07
CA ILE A 168 14.16 0.83 2.89
C ILE A 168 12.88 1.39 2.25
N ALA A 169 12.41 2.58 2.68
CA ALA A 169 11.26 3.21 2.06
C ALA A 169 11.51 3.49 0.58
N ARG A 170 12.72 3.97 0.23
CA ARG A 170 13.09 4.18 -1.18
C ARG A 170 13.10 2.89 -1.98
N GLU A 171 13.64 1.81 -1.43
CA GLU A 171 13.68 0.50 -2.09
C GLU A 171 12.28 -0.10 -2.30
N LEU A 172 11.36 0.08 -1.34
CA LEU A 172 9.99 -0.40 -1.43
C LEU A 172 9.12 0.43 -2.38
N ILE A 173 9.24 1.75 -2.30
CA ILE A 173 8.42 2.67 -3.10
C ILE A 173 8.92 2.74 -4.54
N PHE A 174 10.24 2.73 -4.71
CA PHE A 174 10.93 2.77 -5.99
C PHE A 174 11.84 1.54 -6.12
N PRO A 175 11.28 0.35 -6.32
CA PRO A 175 12.07 -0.85 -6.49
C PRO A 175 13.07 -0.62 -7.62
N LYS A 176 14.36 -0.89 -7.35
CA LYS A 176 15.39 -0.91 -8.36
C LYS A 176 14.99 -2.03 -9.32
N GLY A 177 14.42 -1.66 -10.47
CA GLY A 177 14.11 -2.64 -11.49
C GLY A 177 15.40 -3.33 -11.93
N GLU A 178 15.30 -4.57 -12.44
CA GLU A 178 16.40 -5.31 -13.09
C GLU A 178 17.16 -4.46 -14.13
N LEU A 179 16.57 -3.35 -14.57
CA LEU A 179 17.15 -2.41 -15.50
C LEU A 179 18.37 -1.71 -14.93
N LEU A 180 18.33 -1.22 -13.65
CA LEU A 180 19.45 -0.51 -13.04
C LEU A 180 20.68 -1.41 -12.85
N GLU A 181 20.47 -2.71 -12.61
CA GLU A 181 21.58 -3.68 -12.50
C GLU A 181 22.24 -3.98 -13.86
N ARG A 182 21.56 -3.69 -14.97
CA ARG A 182 22.05 -3.92 -16.34
C ARG A 182 22.62 -2.67 -17.01
N LEU A 183 22.47 -1.49 -16.38
CA LEU A 183 22.99 -0.24 -16.93
C LEU A 183 24.51 -0.20 -16.74
N GLN A 184 25.24 -0.16 -17.86
CA GLN A 184 26.69 0.03 -17.89
C GLN A 184 27.01 1.48 -18.29
N GLY A 185 27.83 2.19 -17.50
CA GLY A 185 28.23 3.56 -17.76
C GLY A 185 27.52 4.62 -16.88
N ASN A 186 27.93 5.89 -17.04
CA ASN A 186 27.52 7.01 -16.16
C ASN A 186 26.51 7.97 -16.79
N ASN A 187 25.87 7.60 -17.91
CA ASN A 187 25.05 8.54 -18.71
C ASN A 187 23.56 8.34 -18.49
N TYR A 188 23.16 8.12 -17.24
CA TYR A 188 21.75 7.92 -16.89
C TYR A 188 21.30 8.91 -15.85
N LEU A 189 20.11 9.47 -16.06
CA LEU A 189 19.43 10.31 -15.07
C LEU A 189 18.14 9.63 -14.64
N ARG A 190 17.92 9.66 -13.35
CA ARG A 190 16.63 9.36 -12.75
C ARG A 190 15.89 10.68 -12.55
N VAL A 191 14.73 10.82 -13.18
CA VAL A 191 13.87 11.99 -13.11
C VAL A 191 12.63 11.62 -12.31
N VAL A 192 12.37 12.34 -11.20
CA VAL A 192 11.22 12.09 -10.32
C VAL A 192 10.23 13.25 -10.46
N PHE A 193 8.99 12.92 -10.77
CA PHE A 193 7.89 13.88 -10.95
C PHE A 193 7.05 13.90 -9.67
N ASP A 194 6.76 15.08 -9.16
CA ASP A 194 6.07 15.28 -7.89
C ASP A 194 4.67 15.89 -8.03
N GLY A 195 3.96 15.53 -9.08
CA GLY A 195 2.57 15.91 -9.27
C GLY A 195 2.34 17.26 -9.96
N THR A 196 3.12 18.30 -9.70
CA THR A 196 2.96 19.60 -10.36
C THR A 196 3.45 19.55 -11.80
N ALA A 197 4.47 18.78 -12.06
CA ALA A 197 5.13 18.62 -13.35
C ALA A 197 4.61 17.42 -14.19
N ALA A 198 3.81 16.54 -13.62
CA ALA A 198 3.40 15.29 -14.26
C ALA A 198 2.43 15.47 -15.44
N ASN A 199 1.74 16.61 -15.53
CA ASN A 199 0.81 16.93 -16.63
C ASN A 199 1.47 17.70 -17.77
N GLU A 200 2.74 18.09 -17.64
CA GLU A 200 3.48 18.76 -18.72
C GLU A 200 4.28 17.73 -19.54
N PRO A 201 4.40 17.91 -20.85
CA PRO A 201 5.27 17.07 -21.69
C PRO A 201 6.75 17.44 -21.49
N ILE A 202 7.25 17.28 -20.25
CA ILE A 202 8.56 17.78 -19.80
C ILE A 202 9.70 17.25 -20.66
N ILE A 203 9.71 15.93 -20.95
CA ILE A 203 10.78 15.32 -21.75
C ILE A 203 10.75 15.84 -23.19
N ALA A 204 9.56 15.99 -23.78
CA ALA A 204 9.44 16.55 -25.12
C ALA A 204 9.91 18.02 -25.18
N ASN A 205 9.47 18.83 -24.20
CA ASN A 205 9.88 20.24 -24.09
C ASN A 205 11.38 20.36 -23.81
N MET A 206 11.96 19.51 -22.96
CA MET A 206 13.39 19.45 -22.70
C MET A 206 14.17 19.12 -23.99
N THR A 207 13.76 18.08 -24.73
CA THR A 207 14.41 17.69 -25.98
C THR A 207 14.41 18.84 -26.99
N LEU A 208 13.28 19.57 -27.09
CA LEU A 208 13.17 20.73 -27.98
C LEU A 208 14.05 21.90 -27.51
N ALA A 209 14.07 22.21 -26.23
CA ALA A 209 14.81 23.34 -25.69
C ALA A 209 16.32 23.09 -25.66
N CYS A 210 16.76 21.89 -25.32
CA CYS A 210 18.17 21.51 -25.28
C CYS A 210 18.71 21.09 -26.67
N GLN A 211 17.81 20.82 -27.62
CA GLN A 211 18.13 20.26 -28.95
C GLN A 211 18.90 18.92 -28.85
N THR A 212 18.68 18.18 -27.80
CA THR A 212 19.41 16.97 -27.51
C THR A 212 18.39 15.83 -27.26
N PRO A 213 18.36 14.78 -28.10
CA PRO A 213 17.49 13.64 -27.92
C PRO A 213 17.95 12.80 -26.73
N VAL A 214 16.99 12.20 -26.03
CA VAL A 214 17.24 11.24 -24.94
C VAL A 214 16.44 9.96 -25.16
N SER A 215 16.96 8.84 -24.67
CA SER A 215 16.23 7.57 -24.66
C SER A 215 15.56 7.37 -23.30
N ILE A 216 14.27 7.04 -23.29
CA ILE A 216 13.55 6.63 -22.07
C ILE A 216 13.75 5.12 -21.92
N LEU A 217 14.41 4.71 -20.84
CA LEU A 217 14.69 3.30 -20.57
C LEU A 217 13.61 2.67 -19.68
N SER A 218 13.05 3.46 -18.77
CA SER A 218 11.97 3.05 -17.88
C SER A 218 11.14 4.26 -17.51
N ALA A 219 9.84 4.06 -17.38
CA ALA A 219 8.93 5.06 -16.84
C ALA A 219 7.85 4.34 -16.00
N ASP A 220 7.69 4.76 -14.75
CA ASP A 220 6.63 4.31 -13.87
C ASP A 220 5.88 5.56 -13.37
N SER A 221 4.58 5.58 -13.58
CA SER A 221 3.72 6.68 -13.12
C SER A 221 2.54 6.13 -12.35
N ARG A 222 2.21 6.77 -11.24
CA ARG A 222 1.12 6.39 -10.35
C ARG A 222 0.27 7.61 -10.05
N ASN A 223 -1.01 7.39 -9.84
CA ASN A 223 -1.93 8.43 -9.42
C ASN A 223 -2.23 8.27 -7.92
N ILE A 224 -2.00 9.31 -7.13
CA ILE A 224 -2.33 9.37 -5.71
C ILE A 224 -3.25 10.57 -5.52
N ASP A 225 -4.50 10.33 -5.14
CA ASP A 225 -5.54 11.36 -4.92
C ASP A 225 -5.71 12.34 -6.10
N GLY A 226 -5.63 11.82 -7.33
CA GLY A 226 -5.78 12.63 -8.54
C GLY A 226 -4.49 13.33 -9.01
N ILE A 227 -3.40 13.20 -8.26
CA ILE A 227 -2.09 13.76 -8.58
C ILE A 227 -1.18 12.67 -9.13
N ALA A 228 -0.59 12.89 -10.29
CA ALA A 228 0.33 11.94 -10.89
C ALA A 228 1.73 12.09 -10.27
N TYR A 229 2.25 11.00 -9.73
CA TYR A 229 3.62 10.86 -9.27
C TYR A 229 4.32 9.84 -10.14
N GLY A 230 5.58 10.02 -10.42
CA GLY A 230 6.30 9.05 -11.23
C GLY A 230 7.80 9.23 -11.19
N GLN A 231 8.47 8.21 -11.69
CA GLN A 231 9.90 8.25 -11.98
C GLN A 231 10.15 7.78 -13.40
N MET A 232 11.22 8.29 -13.97
CA MET A 232 11.70 7.92 -15.29
C MET A 232 13.21 7.78 -15.27
N ILE A 233 13.73 6.77 -15.94
CA ILE A 233 15.17 6.64 -16.19
C ILE A 233 15.39 6.98 -17.65
N ILE A 234 16.17 8.01 -17.88
CA ILE A 234 16.56 8.43 -19.22
C ILE A 234 18.06 8.26 -19.42
N GLN A 235 18.42 7.87 -20.64
CA GLN A 235 19.81 7.88 -21.10
C GLN A 235 20.08 9.20 -21.79
N ILE A 236 21.15 9.86 -21.38
CA ILE A 236 21.60 11.15 -21.90
C ILE A 236 22.90 10.97 -22.69
N PRO A 237 23.26 11.93 -23.56
CA PRO A 237 24.55 11.94 -24.24
C PRO A 237 25.76 11.97 -23.28
N GLU A 238 26.90 11.56 -23.79
CA GLU A 238 28.17 11.59 -23.06
C GLU A 238 28.78 13.00 -22.95
N ASP A 239 28.28 13.95 -23.73
CA ASP A 239 28.76 15.33 -23.70
C ASP A 239 28.33 16.05 -22.43
N GLU A 240 29.30 16.52 -21.64
CA GLU A 240 29.05 17.19 -20.36
C GLU A 240 28.25 18.50 -20.51
N GLN A 241 28.39 19.23 -21.62
CA GLN A 241 27.65 20.49 -21.83
C GLN A 241 26.16 20.20 -22.06
N ASP A 242 25.85 19.14 -22.81
CA ASP A 242 24.47 18.72 -23.06
C ASP A 242 23.84 18.12 -21.79
N LYS A 243 24.63 17.38 -20.99
CA LYS A 243 24.22 16.87 -19.69
C LYS A 243 23.84 18.02 -18.74
N GLU A 244 24.70 19.02 -18.58
CA GLU A 244 24.43 20.21 -17.74
C GLU A 244 23.18 20.98 -18.20
N LYS A 245 22.98 21.17 -19.52
CA LYS A 245 21.78 21.81 -20.07
C LYS A 245 20.51 21.04 -19.71
N ILE A 246 20.53 19.70 -19.86
CA ILE A 246 19.42 18.82 -19.54
C ILE A 246 19.07 18.91 -18.07
N ILE A 247 20.05 18.74 -17.18
CA ILE A 247 19.86 18.80 -15.72
C ILE A 247 19.30 20.17 -15.31
N SER A 248 19.91 21.25 -15.78
CA SER A 248 19.46 22.63 -15.48
C SER A 248 18.02 22.88 -15.95
N TYR A 249 17.67 22.40 -17.13
CA TYR A 249 16.31 22.51 -17.66
C TYR A 249 15.32 21.77 -16.74
N LEU A 250 15.58 20.51 -16.43
CA LEU A 250 14.69 19.67 -15.60
C LEU A 250 14.50 20.27 -14.20
N ILE A 251 15.58 20.72 -13.56
CA ILE A 251 15.51 21.38 -12.24
C ILE A 251 14.67 22.66 -12.32
N SER A 252 14.81 23.45 -13.39
CA SER A 252 14.04 24.69 -13.58
C SER A 252 12.52 24.44 -13.69
N ARG A 253 12.12 23.22 -14.04
CA ARG A 253 10.71 22.77 -14.11
C ARG A 253 10.21 22.12 -12.83
N GLY A 254 10.99 22.14 -11.75
CA GLY A 254 10.59 21.61 -10.45
C GLY A 254 10.63 20.09 -10.33
N VAL A 255 11.30 19.38 -11.25
CA VAL A 255 11.51 17.94 -11.16
C VAL A 255 12.80 17.64 -10.42
N THR A 256 12.80 16.56 -9.64
CA THR A 256 14.01 16.07 -8.96
C THR A 256 14.80 15.21 -9.93
N VAL A 257 16.09 15.51 -10.07
CA VAL A 257 17.02 14.78 -10.95
C VAL A 257 18.14 14.17 -10.12
N GLU A 258 18.42 12.90 -10.36
CA GLU A 258 19.49 12.15 -9.69
C GLU A 258 20.32 11.45 -10.77
N GLU A 259 21.64 11.59 -10.70
CA GLU A 259 22.55 10.82 -11.57
C GLU A 259 22.61 9.37 -11.10
N VAL A 260 22.48 8.44 -12.04
CA VAL A 260 22.58 7.01 -11.79
C VAL A 260 23.99 6.57 -12.18
N THR A 261 24.84 6.33 -11.19
CA THR A 261 26.19 5.77 -11.34
C THR A 261 26.21 4.32 -10.89
N GLU A 262 27.25 3.55 -11.26
CA GLU A 262 27.42 2.16 -10.79
C GLU A 262 27.44 2.07 -9.25
N ASP A 263 28.05 3.05 -8.57
CA ASP A 263 28.07 3.14 -7.11
C ASP A 263 26.68 3.44 -6.52
N THR A 264 25.87 4.28 -7.18
CA THR A 264 24.48 4.54 -6.74
C THR A 264 23.56 3.39 -7.05
N ALA A 265 23.84 2.59 -8.07
CA ALA A 265 23.14 1.36 -8.38
C ALA A 265 23.39 0.27 -7.31
N GLN A 266 24.62 0.16 -6.80
CA GLN A 266 25.00 -0.85 -5.80
C GLN A 266 24.79 -0.41 -4.34
N ASN A 267 25.00 0.87 -3.99
CA ASN A 267 25.04 1.34 -2.59
C ASN A 267 23.82 2.14 -2.14
N GLY A 268 22.82 2.34 -3.00
CA GLY A 268 21.67 3.22 -2.67
C GLY A 268 22.14 4.69 -2.53
N LEU A 269 21.51 5.57 -3.25
CA LEU A 269 21.74 7.01 -3.36
C LEU A 269 22.36 7.64 -2.11
N SER A 270 23.63 8.01 -2.20
CA SER A 270 24.34 8.79 -1.19
C SER A 270 23.75 10.21 -1.11
N LYS A 271 23.79 10.77 0.09
CA LYS A 271 23.37 12.12 0.42
C LYS A 271 24.23 13.13 -0.34
N GLU A 272 23.74 13.62 -1.48
CA GLU A 272 24.15 14.96 -1.96
C GLU A 272 23.14 15.41 -3.01
N GLY A 273 22.01 15.94 -2.51
CA GLY A 273 21.16 16.80 -3.32
C GLY A 273 21.89 18.12 -3.47
N VAL A 274 22.29 18.47 -4.66
CA VAL A 274 22.74 19.82 -4.98
C VAL A 274 21.59 20.77 -4.65
N LYS A 275 21.90 21.77 -3.80
CA LYS A 275 21.00 22.85 -3.35
C LYS A 275 20.59 23.74 -4.49
#